data_24da848cf883eaa671751c09bef2352c
#
_entry.id   24da848cf883eaa671751c09bef2352c
#
_cell.length_a   1.000
_cell.length_b   1.000
_cell.length_c   1.000
_cell.angle_alpha   90.00
_cell.angle_beta   90.00
_cell.angle_gamma   90.00
#
_symmetry.space_group_name_H-M   'P 1'
#
loop_
_entity.id
_entity.type
_entity.pdbx_description
1 polymer ?
#
loop_
_entity_poly.entity_id
_entity_poly.type
_entity_poly.pdbx_seq_one_letter_code
_entity_poly.pdbx_strand_id
1 'polypeptide(L)'
;MNKRLAMLEKMVGAGQADSFARYALGMEYRKEGRIEDALAAFEALRASDATYVAQYLMAGTMLLEAGRTADGKSWLEAGMEVARRDGDGDALGELEFVFAFV
;
A
#
# COMPACT_ATOMS: atom_id res chain seq x y z
N MET A 1 18.86 9.96 -10.11
CA MET A 1 19.07 8.96 -9.03
C MET A 1 18.16 9.28 -7.86
N ASN A 2 17.45 8.27 -7.34
CA ASN A 2 16.55 8.45 -6.20
C ASN A 2 17.25 8.01 -4.91
N LYS A 3 17.80 8.98 -4.20
CA LYS A 3 18.54 8.71 -2.96
C LYS A 3 17.61 8.20 -1.83
N ARG A 4 16.37 8.68 -1.81
CA ARG A 4 15.39 8.26 -0.81
C ARG A 4 15.04 6.79 -1.00
N LEU A 5 14.83 6.36 -2.24
CA LEU A 5 14.56 4.97 -2.55
C LEU A 5 15.72 4.08 -2.12
N ALA A 6 16.96 4.46 -2.47
CA ALA A 6 18.14 3.70 -2.10
C ALA A 6 18.28 3.54 -0.58
N MET A 7 18.01 4.61 0.17
CA MET A 7 18.06 4.58 1.63
C MET A 7 17.00 3.62 2.19
N LEU A 8 15.78 3.69 1.68
CA LEU A 8 14.67 2.82 2.14
C LEU A 8 14.96 1.35 1.83
N GLU A 9 15.48 1.07 0.64
CA GLU A 9 15.87 -0.30 0.27
C GLU A 9 16.93 -0.84 1.22
N LYS A 10 17.89 -0.02 1.59
CA LYS A 10 18.94 -0.40 2.53
C LYS A 10 18.38 -0.68 3.91
N MET A 11 17.48 0.16 4.40
CA MET A 11 16.83 -0.04 5.71
C MET A 11 16.04 -1.35 5.75
N VAL A 12 15.26 -1.61 4.73
CA VAL A 12 14.46 -2.84 4.65
C VAL A 12 15.38 -4.06 4.56
N GLY A 13 16.40 -3.99 3.73
CA GLY A 13 17.36 -5.09 3.57
C GLY A 13 18.14 -5.40 4.83
N ALA A 14 18.36 -4.40 5.69
CA ALA A 14 19.06 -4.57 6.97
C ALA A 14 18.11 -4.97 8.11
N GLY A 15 16.81 -5.11 7.85
CA GLY A 15 15.82 -5.44 8.88
C GLY A 15 15.55 -4.30 9.85
N GLN A 16 15.82 -3.06 9.45
CA GLN A 16 15.69 -1.87 10.31
C GLN A 16 14.46 -1.03 9.99
N ALA A 17 13.64 -1.47 9.04
CA ALA A 17 12.46 -0.71 8.63
C ALA A 17 11.26 -1.04 9.51
N ASP A 18 10.61 0.01 10.04
CA ASP A 18 9.30 -0.10 10.67
C ASP A 18 8.21 -0.07 9.59
N SER A 19 6.94 -0.12 10.00
CA SER A 19 5.81 -0.11 9.07
C SER A 19 5.79 1.14 8.21
N PHE A 20 6.07 2.30 8.79
CA PHE A 20 6.11 3.55 8.03
C PHE A 20 7.19 3.51 6.95
N ALA A 21 8.38 3.02 7.27
CA ALA A 21 9.47 2.92 6.29
C ALA A 21 9.13 1.94 5.16
N ARG A 22 8.47 0.82 5.47
CA ARG A 22 8.00 -0.13 4.46
C ARG A 22 6.94 0.49 3.57
N TYR A 23 6.03 1.23 4.15
CA TYR A 23 5.03 1.99 3.41
C TYR A 23 5.68 3.01 2.49
N ALA A 24 6.64 3.77 3.00
CA ALA A 24 7.38 4.76 2.22
C ALA A 24 8.14 4.11 1.05
N LEU A 25 8.69 2.90 1.25
CA LEU A 25 9.35 2.16 0.17
C LEU A 25 8.35 1.84 -0.96
N GLY A 26 7.18 1.33 -0.61
CA GLY A 26 6.13 1.07 -1.60
C GLY A 26 5.75 2.32 -2.38
N MET A 27 5.60 3.45 -1.69
CA MET A 27 5.25 4.72 -2.30
C MET A 27 6.35 5.24 -3.23
N GLU A 28 7.63 5.08 -2.86
CA GLU A 28 8.74 5.49 -3.73
C GLU A 28 8.81 4.63 -4.99
N TYR A 29 8.62 3.33 -4.88
CA TYR A 29 8.54 2.46 -6.05
C TYR A 29 7.38 2.86 -6.96
N ARG A 30 6.20 3.14 -6.37
CA ARG A 30 5.04 3.60 -7.13
C ARG A 30 5.36 4.87 -7.91
N LYS A 31 6.00 5.82 -7.25
CA LYS A 31 6.39 7.10 -7.85
C LYS A 31 7.32 6.91 -9.06
N GLU A 32 8.20 5.90 -8.98
CA GLU A 32 9.12 5.57 -10.08
C GLU A 32 8.45 4.73 -11.17
N GLY A 33 7.17 4.40 -11.03
CA GLY A 33 6.47 3.56 -11.98
C GLY A 33 6.84 2.08 -11.88
N ARG A 34 7.52 1.69 -10.83
CA ARG A 34 7.96 0.29 -10.60
C ARG A 34 6.86 -0.47 -9.87
N ILE A 35 5.81 -0.82 -10.58
CA ILE A 35 4.57 -1.37 -10.00
C ILE A 35 4.81 -2.70 -9.29
N GLU A 36 5.54 -3.63 -9.90
CA GLU A 36 5.79 -4.94 -9.29
C GLU A 36 6.62 -4.82 -8.00
N ASP A 37 7.62 -3.95 -7.99
CA ASP A 37 8.42 -3.70 -6.80
C ASP A 37 7.58 -3.04 -5.70
N ALA A 38 6.73 -2.09 -6.09
CA ALA A 38 5.82 -1.44 -5.15
C ALA A 38 4.86 -2.45 -4.54
N LEU A 39 4.28 -3.32 -5.37
CA LEU A 39 3.37 -4.35 -4.89
C LEU A 39 4.06 -5.29 -3.91
N ALA A 40 5.28 -5.73 -4.23
CA ALA A 40 6.05 -6.58 -3.32
C ALA A 40 6.32 -5.89 -1.97
N ALA A 41 6.62 -4.58 -1.99
CA ALA A 41 6.83 -3.82 -0.75
C ALA A 41 5.53 -3.72 0.07
N PHE A 42 4.39 -3.46 -0.58
CA PHE A 42 3.10 -3.43 0.12
C PHE A 42 2.70 -4.81 0.64
N GLU A 43 2.95 -5.87 -0.11
CA GLU A 43 2.69 -7.23 0.36
C GLU A 43 3.53 -7.58 1.60
N ALA A 44 4.79 -7.19 1.62
CA ALA A 44 5.66 -7.39 2.77
C ALA A 44 5.17 -6.60 3.99
N LEU A 45 4.71 -5.36 3.77
CA LEU A 45 4.11 -4.55 4.82
C LEU A 45 2.86 -5.23 5.37
N ARG A 46 1.97 -5.68 4.51
CA ARG A 46 0.74 -6.35 4.91
C ARG A 46 1.03 -7.62 5.73
N ALA A 47 2.05 -8.36 5.35
CA ALA A 47 2.44 -9.57 6.07
C ALA A 47 2.93 -9.26 7.49
N SER A 48 3.63 -8.13 7.67
CA SER A 48 4.18 -7.74 8.98
C SER A 48 3.26 -6.84 9.79
N ASP A 49 2.38 -6.08 9.14
CA ASP A 49 1.48 -5.13 9.80
C ASP A 49 0.20 -4.93 8.97
N ALA A 50 -0.69 -5.89 9.08
CA ALA A 50 -1.94 -5.90 8.31
C ALA A 50 -2.90 -4.77 8.69
N THR A 51 -2.71 -4.15 9.85
CA THR A 51 -3.57 -3.06 10.33
C THR A 51 -3.10 -1.68 9.90
N TYR A 52 -1.99 -1.58 9.19
CA TYR A 52 -1.51 -0.32 8.63
C TYR A 52 -2.42 0.07 7.46
N VAL A 53 -3.51 0.77 7.76
CA VAL A 53 -4.65 0.90 6.85
C VAL A 53 -4.33 1.66 5.56
N ALA A 54 -3.41 2.63 5.60
CA ALA A 54 -3.05 3.42 4.43
C ALA A 54 -2.53 2.58 3.26
N GLN A 55 -1.92 1.43 3.53
CA GLN A 55 -1.38 0.57 2.48
C GLN A 55 -2.45 0.09 1.50
N TYR A 56 -3.65 -0.14 1.99
CA TYR A 56 -4.73 -0.72 1.16
C TYR A 56 -5.24 0.26 0.12
N LEU A 57 -5.40 1.52 0.48
CA LEU A 57 -5.79 2.56 -0.45
C LEU A 57 -4.70 2.78 -1.50
N MET A 58 -3.45 2.86 -1.06
CA MET A 58 -2.32 3.14 -1.96
C MET A 58 -2.05 1.97 -2.92
N ALA A 59 -2.00 0.75 -2.42
CA ALA A 59 -1.82 -0.42 -3.27
C ALA A 59 -3.02 -0.60 -4.21
N GLY A 60 -4.22 -0.44 -3.68
CA GLY A 60 -5.45 -0.59 -4.47
C GLY A 60 -5.51 0.40 -5.63
N THR A 61 -5.31 1.69 -5.35
CA THR A 61 -5.36 2.72 -6.40
C THR A 61 -4.23 2.56 -7.40
N MET A 62 -3.04 2.19 -6.96
CA MET A 62 -1.92 1.90 -7.85
C MET A 62 -2.27 0.79 -8.85
N LEU A 63 -2.86 -0.29 -8.37
CA LEU A 63 -3.24 -1.42 -9.23
C LEU A 63 -4.35 -1.05 -10.21
N LEU A 64 -5.33 -0.25 -9.76
CA LEU A 64 -6.38 0.25 -10.64
C LEU A 64 -5.79 1.12 -11.76
N GLU A 65 -4.89 2.02 -11.43
CA GLU A 65 -4.21 2.87 -12.40
C GLU A 65 -3.39 2.05 -13.41
N ALA A 66 -2.85 0.92 -12.97
CA ALA A 66 -2.09 0.02 -13.82
C ALA A 66 -2.98 -0.91 -14.66
N GLY A 67 -4.29 -0.78 -14.57
CA GLY A 67 -5.23 -1.63 -15.30
C GLY A 67 -5.47 -3.00 -14.67
N ARG A 68 -4.95 -3.23 -13.45
CA ARG A 68 -5.12 -4.49 -12.72
C ARG A 68 -6.34 -4.38 -11.80
N THR A 69 -7.51 -4.30 -12.40
CA THR A 69 -8.76 -3.97 -11.73
C THR A 69 -9.14 -4.98 -10.64
N ALA A 70 -9.08 -6.26 -10.93
CA ALA A 70 -9.46 -7.30 -9.96
C ALA A 70 -8.56 -7.26 -8.72
N ASP A 71 -7.25 -7.13 -8.93
CA ASP A 71 -6.28 -7.03 -7.83
C ASP A 71 -6.50 -5.75 -7.01
N GLY A 72 -6.75 -4.63 -7.70
CA GLY A 72 -7.02 -3.36 -7.03
C GLY A 72 -8.26 -3.41 -6.16
N LYS A 73 -9.35 -3.98 -6.67
CA LYS A 73 -10.59 -4.17 -5.91
C LYS A 73 -10.35 -5.02 -4.68
N SER A 74 -9.58 -6.10 -4.82
CA SER A 74 -9.26 -6.99 -3.72
C SER A 74 -8.53 -6.27 -2.58
N TRP A 75 -7.56 -5.43 -2.92
CA TRP A 75 -6.86 -4.62 -1.93
C TRP A 75 -7.78 -3.62 -1.23
N LEU A 76 -8.66 -2.96 -1.98
CA LEU A 76 -9.63 -2.02 -1.41
C LEU A 76 -10.60 -2.72 -0.45
N GLU A 77 -11.11 -3.88 -0.85
CA GLU A 77 -12.01 -4.67 0.00
C GLU A 77 -11.33 -5.10 1.30
N ALA A 78 -10.08 -5.55 1.21
CA ALA A 78 -9.31 -5.91 2.40
C ALA A 78 -9.11 -4.70 3.33
N GLY A 79 -8.85 -3.54 2.75
CA GLY A 79 -8.72 -2.29 3.51
C GLY A 79 -10.00 -1.87 4.21
N MET A 80 -11.14 -2.01 3.54
CA MET A 80 -12.44 -1.72 4.14
C MET A 80 -12.71 -2.62 5.35
N GLU A 81 -12.35 -3.90 5.24
CA GLU A 81 -12.50 -4.85 6.34
C GLU A 81 -11.67 -4.42 7.56
N VAL A 82 -10.40 -4.06 7.34
CA VAL A 82 -9.52 -3.59 8.40
C VAL A 82 -10.06 -2.30 9.04
N ALA A 83 -10.48 -1.34 8.22
CA ALA A 83 -10.99 -0.07 8.69
C ALA A 83 -12.26 -0.25 9.55
N ARG A 84 -13.14 -1.16 9.17
CA ARG A 84 -14.34 -1.47 9.96
C ARG A 84 -13.97 -2.05 11.32
N ARG A 85 -13.06 -3.01 11.35
CA ARG A 85 -12.62 -3.63 12.63
C ARG A 85 -12.01 -2.62 13.57
N ASP A 86 -11.22 -1.69 13.03
CA ASP A 86 -10.50 -0.70 13.83
C ASP A 86 -11.36 0.52 14.18
N GLY A 87 -12.56 0.60 13.62
CA GLY A 87 -13.42 1.77 13.82
C GLY A 87 -12.89 3.03 13.14
N ASP A 88 -12.09 2.88 12.09
CA ASP A 88 -11.50 4.00 11.35
C ASP A 88 -12.47 4.45 10.25
N GLY A 89 -13.41 5.30 10.64
CA GLY A 89 -14.45 5.78 9.73
C GLY A 89 -13.93 6.63 8.58
N ASP A 90 -12.87 7.40 8.81
CA ASP A 90 -12.28 8.24 7.77
C ASP A 90 -11.64 7.37 6.68
N ALA A 91 -10.84 6.38 7.09
CA ALA A 91 -10.23 5.45 6.15
C ALA A 91 -11.28 4.64 5.40
N LEU A 92 -12.31 4.17 6.11
CA LEU A 92 -13.39 3.42 5.49
C LEU A 92 -14.09 4.26 4.41
N GLY A 93 -14.39 5.50 4.72
CA GLY A 93 -15.03 6.42 3.77
C GLY A 93 -14.21 6.63 2.51
N GLU A 94 -12.89 6.81 2.65
CA GLU A 94 -12.00 6.98 1.50
C GLU A 94 -11.95 5.72 0.64
N LEU A 95 -11.85 4.56 1.26
CA LEU A 95 -11.80 3.27 0.55
C LEU A 95 -13.11 3.00 -0.18
N GLU A 96 -14.25 3.25 0.48
CA GLU A 96 -15.57 3.08 -0.12
C GLU A 96 -15.78 4.02 -1.30
N PHE A 97 -15.31 5.27 -1.17
CA PHE A 97 -15.43 6.26 -2.23
C PHE A 97 -14.71 5.77 -3.50
N VAL A 98 -13.47 5.33 -3.36
CA VAL A 98 -12.71 4.82 -4.52
C VAL A 98 -13.35 3.55 -5.07
N PHE A 99 -13.75 2.64 -4.21
CA PHE A 99 -14.35 1.36 -4.60
C PHE A 99 -15.64 1.56 -5.42
N ALA A 100 -16.39 2.62 -5.13
CA ALA A 100 -17.65 2.91 -5.83
C ALA A 100 -17.45 3.21 -7.32
N PHE A 101 -16.24 3.56 -7.74
CA PHE A 101 -15.94 3.89 -9.14
C PHE A 101 -15.26 2.76 -9.91
N VAL A 102 -15.20 1.58 -9.36
CA VAL A 102 -14.49 0.45 -10.00
C VAL A 102 -15.45 -0.52 -10.61
#